data_fcebf7bc7f8dc1d58789c78bf3b6559d
#
_entry.id   fcebf7bc7f8dc1d58789c78bf3b6559d
#
_cell.length_a   1.000
_cell.length_b   1.000
_cell.length_c   1.000
_cell.angle_alpha   90.00
_cell.angle_beta   90.00
_cell.angle_gamma   90.00
#
_symmetry.space_group_name_H-M   'P 1'
#
loop_
_entity.id
_entity.type
_entity.pdbx_description
1 polymer ?
#
loop_
_entity_poly.entity_id
_entity_poly.type
_entity_poly.pdbx_seq_one_letter_code
_entity_poly.pdbx_strand_id
1 'polypeptide(L)'
;ASTDITASVNLDTITQKGVYEVPVSVNISDKLKAFDTFELLVKEQNVVIHVDKKASKYVSLEPYSVGEVAHGYNISDIQMNPSSILISGPESVLNSMDSIQTTKINVSNAEKTFSTEVYSLQNATTYKIVEEGPYRATVVVDPIDDQKEFSDVVIEVLNLKDNLEIQNEIPFITVKLAG
;
A
#
# COMPACT_ATOMS: atom_id res chain seq x y z
N ALA A 1 23.54 7.41 -22.89
CA ALA A 1 24.65 7.84 -22.03
C ALA A 1 25.94 7.60 -22.80
N SER A 2 26.82 8.59 -22.91
CA SER A 2 28.12 8.44 -23.57
C SER A 2 28.98 7.51 -22.68
N THR A 3 29.42 6.38 -23.21
CA THR A 3 30.34 5.45 -22.56
C THR A 3 31.80 5.92 -22.64
N ASP A 4 32.04 7.07 -23.24
CA ASP A 4 33.39 7.61 -23.50
C ASP A 4 34.02 8.28 -22.26
N ILE A 5 33.20 8.70 -21.29
CA ILE A 5 33.64 9.22 -20.00
C ILE A 5 32.92 8.45 -18.89
N THR A 6 33.70 7.89 -17.95
CA THR A 6 33.17 7.20 -16.76
C THR A 6 33.79 7.81 -15.51
N ALA A 7 32.96 8.06 -14.50
CA ALA A 7 33.43 8.45 -13.17
C ALA A 7 33.19 7.30 -12.20
N SER A 8 34.14 7.06 -11.31
CA SER A 8 34.09 6.00 -10.31
C SER A 8 34.67 6.48 -8.99
N VAL A 9 34.23 5.85 -7.89
CA VAL A 9 34.79 6.01 -6.56
C VAL A 9 35.22 4.65 -6.04
N ASN A 10 36.33 4.60 -5.31
CA ASN A 10 36.80 3.38 -4.70
C ASN A 10 36.39 3.35 -3.21
N LEU A 11 35.66 2.30 -2.82
CA LEU A 11 35.14 2.10 -1.46
C LEU A 11 35.83 0.94 -0.70
N ASP A 12 36.93 0.39 -1.20
CA ASP A 12 37.60 -0.80 -0.66
C ASP A 12 38.03 -0.63 0.81
N THR A 13 38.32 0.60 1.25
CA THR A 13 38.75 0.91 2.61
C THR A 13 37.60 1.13 3.58
N ILE A 14 36.34 1.19 3.08
CA ILE A 14 35.16 1.47 3.90
C ILE A 14 34.58 0.15 4.41
N THR A 15 34.75 -0.11 5.71
CA THR A 15 34.33 -1.35 6.36
C THR A 15 33.21 -1.14 7.41
N GLN A 16 32.87 0.12 7.71
CA GLN A 16 31.89 0.46 8.74
C GLN A 16 30.86 1.45 8.20
N LYS A 17 29.71 1.53 8.89
CA LYS A 17 28.73 2.56 8.59
C LYS A 17 29.27 3.96 8.97
N GLY A 18 28.95 4.95 8.15
CA GLY A 18 29.39 6.32 8.36
C GLY A 18 29.19 7.20 7.14
N VAL A 19 29.64 8.42 7.27
CA VAL A 19 29.67 9.41 6.19
C VAL A 19 31.11 9.57 5.77
N TYR A 20 31.39 9.37 4.50
CA TYR A 20 32.74 9.38 3.94
C TYR A 20 32.82 10.36 2.78
N GLU A 21 33.86 11.13 2.78
CA GLU A 21 34.27 11.93 1.64
C GLU A 21 35.28 11.15 0.82
N VAL A 22 34.96 10.79 -0.41
CA VAL A 22 35.81 9.93 -1.24
C VAL A 22 36.16 10.61 -2.56
N PRO A 23 37.41 10.44 -3.05
CA PRO A 23 37.84 11.04 -4.30
C PRO A 23 37.15 10.39 -5.50
N VAL A 24 36.82 11.20 -6.49
CA VAL A 24 36.26 10.78 -7.77
C VAL A 24 37.40 10.53 -8.76
N SER A 25 37.46 9.33 -9.31
CA SER A 25 38.35 8.99 -10.44
C SER A 25 37.56 9.05 -11.75
N VAL A 26 38.05 9.84 -12.69
CA VAL A 26 37.43 9.96 -14.02
C VAL A 26 38.31 9.24 -15.05
N ASN A 27 37.70 8.32 -15.77
CA ASN A 27 38.34 7.60 -16.88
C ASN A 27 37.70 8.04 -18.19
N ILE A 28 38.54 8.29 -19.18
CA ILE A 28 38.16 8.65 -20.54
C ILE A 28 38.55 7.53 -21.50
N SER A 29 37.71 7.27 -22.50
CA SER A 29 37.99 6.24 -23.52
C SER A 29 39.20 6.62 -24.39
N ASP A 30 39.85 5.60 -24.94
CA ASP A 30 41.00 5.80 -25.79
C ASP A 30 40.64 6.60 -27.07
N LYS A 31 39.39 6.59 -27.49
CA LYS A 31 38.87 7.41 -28.56
C LYS A 31 38.98 8.91 -28.26
N LEU A 32 38.65 9.31 -27.05
CA LEU A 32 38.75 10.69 -26.60
C LEU A 32 40.21 11.09 -26.34
N LYS A 33 41.04 10.19 -25.84
CA LYS A 33 42.48 10.42 -25.62
C LYS A 33 43.24 10.69 -26.96
N ALA A 34 42.71 10.19 -28.06
CA ALA A 34 43.31 10.43 -29.40
C ALA A 34 43.14 11.88 -29.93
N PHE A 35 42.30 12.66 -29.27
CA PHE A 35 42.13 14.09 -29.63
C PHE A 35 43.09 14.94 -28.77
N ASP A 36 44.15 15.48 -29.37
CA ASP A 36 45.19 16.25 -28.68
C ASP A 36 44.77 17.63 -28.12
N THR A 37 43.49 17.97 -28.20
CA THR A 37 43.01 19.34 -27.97
C THR A 37 41.99 19.52 -26.85
N PHE A 38 41.86 18.57 -25.90
CA PHE A 38 40.92 18.76 -24.79
C PHE A 38 41.65 18.74 -23.43
N GLU A 39 41.13 19.54 -22.52
CA GLU A 39 41.52 19.57 -21.11
C GLU A 39 40.37 18.97 -20.27
N LEU A 40 40.70 17.98 -19.43
CA LEU A 40 39.75 17.38 -18.51
C LEU A 40 39.74 18.16 -17.20
N LEU A 41 38.66 18.93 -16.98
CA LEU A 41 38.42 19.63 -15.73
C LEU A 41 37.32 18.91 -14.93
N VAL A 42 37.68 18.32 -13.77
CA VAL A 42 36.74 17.74 -12.82
C VAL A 42 36.44 18.80 -11.77
N LYS A 43 35.19 19.27 -11.71
CA LYS A 43 34.76 20.32 -10.78
C LYS A 43 34.68 19.78 -9.34
N GLU A 44 33.96 18.66 -9.16
CA GLU A 44 33.85 17.98 -7.87
C GLU A 44 34.91 16.89 -7.81
N GLN A 45 35.97 17.11 -7.04
CA GLN A 45 37.04 16.14 -6.85
C GLN A 45 36.70 15.06 -5.83
N ASN A 46 35.79 15.35 -4.90
CA ASN A 46 35.30 14.45 -3.88
C ASN A 46 33.77 14.39 -3.90
N VAL A 47 33.21 13.25 -3.48
CA VAL A 47 31.79 13.07 -3.22
C VAL A 47 31.57 12.54 -1.81
N VAL A 48 30.48 12.99 -1.19
CA VAL A 48 30.06 12.50 0.13
C VAL A 48 29.17 11.29 -0.07
N ILE A 49 29.56 10.16 0.53
CA ILE A 49 28.83 8.89 0.47
C ILE A 49 28.41 8.49 1.89
N HIS A 50 27.12 8.20 2.04
CA HIS A 50 26.57 7.64 3.26
C HIS A 50 26.54 6.12 3.15
N VAL A 51 27.28 5.44 3.99
CA VAL A 51 27.36 3.97 4.04
C VAL A 51 26.64 3.47 5.29
N ASP A 52 25.77 2.47 5.12
CA ASP A 52 25.06 1.83 6.22
C ASP A 52 25.19 0.30 6.13
N LYS A 53 24.81 -0.40 7.20
CA LYS A 53 24.75 -1.84 7.19
C LYS A 53 23.65 -2.32 6.25
N LYS A 54 23.96 -3.32 5.45
CA LYS A 54 22.94 -4.02 4.66
C LYS A 54 22.13 -4.92 5.58
N ALA A 55 20.81 -4.75 5.55
CA ALA A 55 19.86 -5.54 6.31
C ALA A 55 18.72 -6.05 5.41
N SER A 56 17.89 -6.93 5.96
CA SER A 56 16.63 -7.36 5.36
C SER A 56 15.55 -7.37 6.43
N LYS A 57 14.34 -6.97 6.07
CA LYS A 57 13.18 -6.87 6.96
C LYS A 57 11.92 -7.30 6.22
N TYR A 58 11.02 -8.01 6.91
CA TYR A 58 9.65 -8.18 6.44
C TYR A 58 8.84 -6.92 6.74
N VAL A 59 8.13 -6.43 5.74
CA VAL A 59 7.20 -5.30 5.86
C VAL A 59 5.83 -5.70 5.37
N SER A 60 4.77 -5.17 5.97
CA SER A 60 3.39 -5.47 5.60
C SER A 60 3.04 -4.90 4.23
N LEU A 61 2.23 -5.62 3.45
CA LEU A 61 1.60 -5.08 2.26
C LEU A 61 0.32 -4.37 2.66
N GLU A 62 0.25 -3.06 2.39
CA GLU A 62 -0.91 -2.23 2.67
C GLU A 62 -1.76 -2.06 1.40
N PRO A 63 -2.97 -2.64 1.37
CA PRO A 63 -3.83 -2.54 0.20
C PRO A 63 -4.34 -1.12 0.00
N TYR A 64 -4.32 -0.64 -1.24
CA TYR A 64 -4.84 0.66 -1.62
C TYR A 64 -6.08 0.52 -2.49
N SER A 65 -7.27 0.64 -1.88
CA SER A 65 -8.54 0.60 -2.60
C SER A 65 -8.97 1.98 -3.09
N VAL A 66 -9.64 2.01 -4.25
CA VAL A 66 -10.21 3.22 -4.86
C VAL A 66 -11.60 2.93 -5.41
N GLY A 67 -12.48 3.92 -5.34
CA GLY A 67 -13.89 3.80 -5.73
C GLY A 67 -14.79 3.48 -4.55
N GLU A 68 -16.07 3.32 -4.82
CA GLU A 68 -17.11 2.97 -3.85
C GLU A 68 -17.78 1.68 -4.29
N VAL A 69 -18.08 0.80 -3.35
CA VAL A 69 -18.85 -0.43 -3.59
C VAL A 69 -20.29 -0.07 -3.98
N ALA A 70 -21.05 -1.04 -4.49
CA ALA A 70 -22.45 -0.84 -4.83
C ALA A 70 -23.28 -0.43 -3.60
N HIS A 71 -24.35 0.32 -3.83
CA HIS A 71 -25.27 0.71 -2.77
C HIS A 71 -25.81 -0.52 -2.04
N GLY A 72 -25.83 -0.51 -0.71
CA GLY A 72 -26.25 -1.64 0.11
C GLY A 72 -25.15 -2.66 0.39
N TYR A 73 -23.89 -2.37 0.04
CA TYR A 73 -22.73 -3.22 0.33
C TYR A 73 -21.64 -2.43 1.06
N ASN A 74 -20.78 -3.16 1.77
CA ASN A 74 -19.58 -2.61 2.40
C ASN A 74 -18.36 -3.53 2.17
N ILE A 75 -17.17 -2.97 2.32
CA ILE A 75 -15.95 -3.77 2.39
C ILE A 75 -15.74 -4.12 3.86
N SER A 76 -15.81 -5.41 4.19
CA SER A 76 -15.58 -5.89 5.54
C SER A 76 -14.10 -6.20 5.81
N ASP A 77 -13.35 -6.61 4.78
CA ASP A 77 -11.92 -6.91 4.89
C ASP A 77 -11.22 -6.85 3.53
N ILE A 78 -9.90 -6.61 3.54
CA ILE A 78 -9.03 -6.75 2.37
C ILE A 78 -7.82 -7.60 2.77
N GLN A 79 -7.81 -8.84 2.32
CA GLN A 79 -6.79 -9.82 2.64
C GLN A 79 -5.70 -9.83 1.59
N MET A 80 -4.44 -9.71 2.04
CA MET A 80 -3.27 -9.80 1.19
C MET A 80 -2.60 -11.18 1.29
N ASN A 81 -2.22 -11.75 0.16
CA ASN A 81 -1.43 -12.97 0.11
C ASN A 81 -0.21 -12.81 -0.84
N PRO A 82 1.03 -12.80 -0.30
CA PRO A 82 1.36 -12.78 1.13
C PRO A 82 0.94 -11.48 1.83
N SER A 83 0.79 -11.50 3.16
CA SER A 83 0.47 -10.30 3.97
C SER A 83 1.68 -9.41 4.20
N SER A 84 2.90 -9.96 4.06
CA SER A 84 4.17 -9.25 4.19
C SER A 84 5.17 -9.73 3.16
N ILE A 85 6.13 -8.87 2.80
CA ILE A 85 7.19 -9.17 1.82
C ILE A 85 8.56 -8.82 2.39
N LEU A 86 9.58 -9.54 1.93
CA LEU A 86 10.96 -9.30 2.31
C LEU A 86 11.56 -8.17 1.47
N ILE A 87 12.10 -7.16 2.15
CA ILE A 87 12.87 -6.08 1.54
C ILE A 87 14.33 -6.09 2.03
N SER A 88 15.24 -5.60 1.22
CA SER A 88 16.67 -5.51 1.56
C SER A 88 17.22 -4.14 1.20
N GLY A 89 18.02 -3.56 2.09
CA GLY A 89 18.60 -2.22 1.93
C GLY A 89 19.38 -1.77 3.15
N PRO A 90 19.66 -0.46 3.27
CA PRO A 90 20.30 0.11 4.44
C PRO A 90 19.47 -0.08 5.72
N GLU A 91 20.10 -0.50 6.81
CA GLU A 91 19.42 -0.80 8.08
C GLU A 91 18.60 0.40 8.61
N SER A 92 19.14 1.61 8.52
CA SER A 92 18.44 2.82 8.97
C SER A 92 17.18 3.11 8.17
N VAL A 93 17.18 2.84 6.85
CA VAL A 93 16.01 2.99 5.99
C VAL A 93 14.97 1.95 6.34
N LEU A 94 15.36 0.67 6.47
CA LEU A 94 14.44 -0.41 6.77
C LEU A 94 13.78 -0.27 8.14
N ASN A 95 14.51 0.27 9.13
CA ASN A 95 13.98 0.47 10.48
C ASN A 95 12.83 1.48 10.53
N SER A 96 12.76 2.41 9.59
CA SER A 96 11.67 3.40 9.47
C SER A 96 10.49 2.93 8.62
N MET A 97 10.55 1.71 8.06
CA MET A 97 9.53 1.18 7.17
C MET A 97 8.76 0.05 7.85
N ASP A 98 7.46 0.19 7.98
CA ASP A 98 6.58 -0.86 8.55
C ASP A 98 5.66 -1.46 7.50
N SER A 99 5.33 -0.71 6.46
CA SER A 99 4.47 -1.17 5.36
C SER A 99 4.92 -0.64 4.00
N ILE A 100 4.46 -1.31 2.95
CA ILE A 100 4.57 -0.85 1.56
C ILE A 100 3.17 -0.91 0.95
N GLN A 101 2.75 0.21 0.37
CA GLN A 101 1.46 0.32 -0.30
C GLN A 101 1.44 -0.44 -1.63
N THR A 102 0.28 -1.03 -1.95
CA THR A 102 0.08 -1.72 -3.24
C THR A 102 -0.41 -0.79 -4.33
N THR A 103 -0.41 -1.27 -5.58
CA THR A 103 -1.14 -0.64 -6.68
C THR A 103 -2.63 -0.59 -6.36
N LYS A 104 -3.36 0.30 -7.04
CA LYS A 104 -4.77 0.56 -6.80
C LYS A 104 -5.63 -0.67 -7.03
N ILE A 105 -6.51 -0.97 -6.07
CA ILE A 105 -7.58 -1.96 -6.17
C ILE A 105 -8.87 -1.22 -6.46
N ASN A 106 -9.43 -1.41 -7.65
CA ASN A 106 -10.71 -0.79 -8.00
C ASN A 106 -11.86 -1.59 -7.40
N VAL A 107 -12.61 -0.98 -6.49
CA VAL A 107 -13.78 -1.58 -5.81
C VAL A 107 -15.11 -1.01 -6.30
N SER A 108 -15.09 -0.16 -7.35
CA SER A 108 -16.28 0.53 -7.86
C SER A 108 -17.39 -0.46 -8.24
N ASN A 109 -18.59 -0.24 -7.68
CA ASN A 109 -19.80 -1.04 -7.89
C ASN A 109 -19.63 -2.53 -7.58
N ALA A 110 -18.69 -2.90 -6.71
CA ALA A 110 -18.55 -4.29 -6.27
C ALA A 110 -19.74 -4.69 -5.39
N GLU A 111 -20.37 -5.83 -5.73
CA GLU A 111 -21.50 -6.45 -5.00
C GLU A 111 -21.13 -7.80 -4.40
N LYS A 112 -19.93 -8.29 -4.67
CA LYS A 112 -19.45 -9.61 -4.25
C LYS A 112 -17.96 -9.55 -3.93
N THR A 113 -17.55 -10.43 -3.04
CA THR A 113 -16.15 -10.72 -2.78
C THR A 113 -15.43 -11.10 -4.07
N PHE A 114 -14.27 -10.51 -4.31
CA PHE A 114 -13.43 -10.78 -5.48
C PHE A 114 -11.95 -10.78 -5.11
N SER A 115 -11.14 -11.36 -5.98
CA SER A 115 -9.68 -11.31 -5.86
C SER A 115 -9.07 -10.66 -7.10
N THR A 116 -8.00 -9.92 -6.89
CA THR A 116 -7.23 -9.28 -7.97
C THR A 116 -5.74 -9.37 -7.71
N GLU A 117 -4.96 -9.23 -8.76
CA GLU A 117 -3.51 -9.13 -8.66
C GLU A 117 -3.10 -7.68 -8.45
N VAL A 118 -2.16 -7.47 -7.55
CA VAL A 118 -1.59 -6.16 -7.24
C VAL A 118 -0.07 -6.27 -7.17
N TYR A 119 0.59 -5.14 -7.30
CA TYR A 119 2.04 -4.99 -7.16
C TYR A 119 2.35 -4.00 -6.05
N SER A 120 3.53 -4.09 -5.47
CA SER A 120 4.01 -3.07 -4.54
C SER A 120 4.31 -1.76 -5.27
N LEU A 121 3.95 -0.63 -4.67
CA LEU A 121 4.41 0.69 -5.12
C LEU A 121 5.84 0.92 -4.63
N GLN A 122 6.81 0.63 -5.48
CA GLN A 122 8.22 0.88 -5.18
C GLN A 122 8.58 2.31 -5.62
N ASN A 123 8.74 3.21 -4.65
CA ASN A 123 9.14 4.59 -4.91
C ASN A 123 10.61 4.90 -4.56
N ALA A 124 11.38 3.90 -4.12
CA ALA A 124 12.70 4.16 -3.57
C ALA A 124 13.82 3.48 -4.36
N THR A 125 14.86 4.24 -4.64
CA THR A 125 16.15 3.75 -5.14
C THR A 125 17.03 3.16 -4.02
N THR A 126 16.58 3.28 -2.75
CA THR A 126 17.38 2.97 -1.57
C THR A 126 17.20 1.55 -1.03
N TYR A 127 16.12 0.85 -1.39
CA TYR A 127 15.90 -0.56 -1.01
C TYR A 127 15.42 -1.38 -2.20
N LYS A 128 15.50 -2.70 -2.08
CA LYS A 128 15.02 -3.66 -3.07
C LYS A 128 13.97 -4.56 -2.45
N ILE A 129 12.94 -4.86 -3.20
CA ILE A 129 12.00 -5.93 -2.88
C ILE A 129 12.64 -7.24 -3.32
N VAL A 130 12.73 -8.21 -2.40
CA VAL A 130 13.36 -9.52 -2.66
C VAL A 130 12.36 -10.48 -3.29
N GLU A 131 11.11 -10.40 -2.84
CA GLU A 131 10.00 -11.24 -3.34
C GLU A 131 9.07 -10.36 -4.17
N GLU A 132 9.39 -10.21 -5.46
CA GLU A 132 8.59 -9.40 -6.38
C GLU A 132 7.26 -10.10 -6.72
N GLY A 133 6.15 -9.29 -6.80
CA GLY A 133 4.81 -9.77 -7.16
C GLY A 133 4.68 -10.33 -8.58
N PRO A 134 3.46 -10.70 -8.99
CA PRO A 134 2.20 -10.21 -8.45
C PRO A 134 1.79 -10.83 -7.11
N TYR A 135 1.14 -10.03 -6.27
CA TYR A 135 0.52 -10.47 -5.03
C TYR A 135 -1.00 -10.57 -5.22
N ARG A 136 -1.66 -11.39 -4.42
CA ARG A 136 -3.13 -11.51 -4.47
C ARG A 136 -3.78 -10.70 -3.38
N ALA A 137 -4.68 -9.80 -3.78
CA ALA A 137 -5.59 -9.10 -2.88
C ALA A 137 -6.98 -9.73 -3.00
N THR A 138 -7.60 -10.11 -1.88
CA THR A 138 -8.99 -10.55 -1.80
C THR A 138 -9.78 -9.49 -1.05
N VAL A 139 -10.70 -8.84 -1.75
CA VAL A 139 -11.61 -7.84 -1.17
C VAL A 139 -12.89 -8.56 -0.78
N VAL A 140 -13.18 -8.58 0.53
CA VAL A 140 -14.42 -9.16 1.06
C VAL A 140 -15.49 -8.09 1.05
N VAL A 141 -16.54 -8.33 0.27
CA VAL A 141 -17.69 -7.43 0.11
C VAL A 141 -18.92 -8.13 0.64
N ASP A 142 -19.54 -7.51 1.64
CA ASP A 142 -20.73 -8.02 2.30
C ASP A 142 -21.91 -7.05 2.15
N PRO A 143 -23.15 -7.54 2.09
CA PRO A 143 -24.33 -6.68 2.13
C PRO A 143 -24.38 -5.95 3.49
N ILE A 144 -24.84 -4.71 3.47
CA ILE A 144 -25.16 -3.95 4.69
C ILE A 144 -26.49 -4.48 5.22
N ASP A 145 -26.45 -5.10 6.39
CA ASP A 145 -27.66 -5.59 7.05
C ASP A 145 -28.30 -4.43 7.84
N ASP A 146 -29.07 -3.61 7.13
CA ASP A 146 -29.80 -2.49 7.72
C ASP A 146 -31.05 -3.02 8.43
N GLN A 147 -30.94 -3.25 9.74
CA GLN A 147 -32.08 -3.52 10.60
C GLN A 147 -32.53 -2.25 11.30
N LYS A 148 -33.79 -1.88 11.07
CA LYS A 148 -34.43 -0.78 11.79
C LYS A 148 -35.52 -1.30 12.70
N GLU A 149 -35.39 -1.01 14.00
CA GLU A 149 -36.36 -1.39 15.01
C GLU A 149 -37.28 -0.20 15.33
N PHE A 150 -38.57 -0.42 15.28
CA PHE A 150 -39.60 0.53 15.66
C PHE A 150 -40.27 0.02 16.93
N SER A 151 -40.06 0.68 18.05
CA SER A 151 -40.73 0.42 19.32
C SER A 151 -42.06 1.15 19.37
N ASP A 152 -42.94 0.69 20.24
CA ASP A 152 -44.21 1.35 20.58
C ASP A 152 -45.14 1.59 19.38
N VAL A 153 -45.13 0.64 18.42
CA VAL A 153 -46.08 0.70 17.30
C VAL A 153 -47.48 0.40 17.80
N VAL A 154 -48.40 1.33 17.55
CA VAL A 154 -49.82 1.20 17.96
C VAL A 154 -50.52 0.16 17.08
N ILE A 155 -51.30 -0.70 17.72
CA ILE A 155 -52.17 -1.63 17.03
C ILE A 155 -53.54 -0.94 16.81
N GLU A 156 -53.93 -0.71 15.57
CA GLU A 156 -55.26 -0.24 15.21
C GLU A 156 -56.22 -1.44 15.10
N VAL A 157 -57.32 -1.38 15.81
CA VAL A 157 -58.37 -2.41 15.74
C VAL A 157 -59.39 -2.05 14.68
N LEU A 158 -59.51 -2.90 13.64
CA LEU A 158 -60.42 -2.70 12.55
C LEU A 158 -61.58 -3.69 12.64
N ASN A 159 -62.78 -3.26 12.17
CA ASN A 159 -63.96 -4.10 11.98
C ASN A 159 -64.51 -4.77 13.25
N LEU A 160 -64.31 -4.17 14.43
CA LEU A 160 -65.05 -4.62 15.64
C LEU A 160 -66.56 -4.32 15.42
N LYS A 161 -67.41 -5.28 15.72
CA LYS A 161 -68.87 -5.12 15.53
C LYS A 161 -69.45 -4.22 16.61
N ASP A 162 -70.46 -3.46 16.30
CA ASP A 162 -71.13 -2.45 17.17
C ASP A 162 -71.63 -2.99 18.52
N ASN A 163 -71.84 -4.29 18.65
CA ASN A 163 -72.31 -4.94 19.82
C ASN A 163 -71.18 -5.55 20.70
N LEU A 164 -69.90 -5.25 20.38
CA LEU A 164 -68.73 -5.75 21.11
C LEU A 164 -67.85 -4.60 21.53
N GLU A 165 -67.17 -4.75 22.67
CA GLU A 165 -66.22 -3.79 23.22
C GLU A 165 -64.99 -4.53 23.69
N ILE A 166 -63.79 -3.87 23.54
CA ILE A 166 -62.53 -4.44 23.95
C ILE A 166 -62.37 -4.18 25.47
N GLN A 167 -62.16 -5.24 26.25
CA GLN A 167 -62.07 -5.19 27.74
C GLN A 167 -60.66 -4.94 28.29
N ASN A 168 -59.60 -5.07 27.44
CA ASN A 168 -58.22 -4.91 27.89
C ASN A 168 -57.50 -3.83 27.10
N GLU A 169 -56.46 -3.26 27.66
CA GLU A 169 -55.56 -2.39 26.92
C GLU A 169 -54.85 -3.18 25.81
N ILE A 170 -54.77 -2.59 24.63
CA ILE A 170 -54.04 -3.17 23.48
C ILE A 170 -52.58 -2.80 23.68
N PRO A 171 -51.65 -3.82 23.80
CA PRO A 171 -50.25 -3.54 23.99
C PRO A 171 -49.61 -2.94 22.71
N PHE A 172 -48.59 -2.14 22.89
CA PHE A 172 -47.70 -1.74 21.78
C PHE A 172 -46.86 -2.94 21.34
N ILE A 173 -46.49 -2.93 20.08
CA ILE A 173 -45.61 -3.97 19.50
C ILE A 173 -44.31 -3.33 19.00
N THR A 174 -43.25 -4.14 18.94
CA THR A 174 -42.00 -3.77 18.30
C THR A 174 -41.93 -4.43 16.94
N VAL A 175 -41.65 -3.65 15.91
CA VAL A 175 -41.51 -4.11 14.51
C VAL A 175 -40.05 -3.95 14.09
N LYS A 176 -39.45 -5.00 13.58
CA LYS A 176 -38.14 -4.96 12.93
C LYS A 176 -38.30 -5.03 11.43
N LEU A 177 -37.67 -4.08 10.73
CA LEU A 177 -37.50 -4.12 9.28
C LEU A 177 -36.07 -4.53 8.99
N ALA A 178 -35.91 -5.54 8.14
CA ALA A 178 -34.63 -5.94 7.57
C ALA A 178 -34.70 -5.81 6.05
N GLY A 179 -33.69 -5.20 5.44
CA GLY A 179 -33.66 -4.97 4.01
C GLY A 179 -32.26 -5.10 3.44
#